data_647f0f65064029528f9e07b6d606a5bf
#
_entry.id   647f0f65064029528f9e07b6d606a5bf
#
_cell.length_a   1.000
_cell.length_b   1.000
_cell.length_c   1.000
_cell.angle_alpha   90.00
_cell.angle_beta   90.00
_cell.angle_gamma   90.00
#
_symmetry.space_group_name_H-M   'P 1'
#
loop_
_entity.id
_entity.type
_entity.pdbx_description
1 polymer ?
#
loop_
_entity_poly.entity_id
_entity_poly.type
_entity_poly.pdbx_seq_one_letter_code
_entity_poly.pdbx_strand_id
1 'polypeptide(L)'
;MEFAIDMLKVKHIMVVGHYGCGGVRAAMDDLRIGIVDNWIRHVKDVRNAHLEWLHALPEGPARYDALCELNVLQQSFNVCQTTMVQDAWARGQEIVVHGWVYGIQNGLIKDLRMSVECIQDIVPAYERAVAQLRERYATNAAYRSVL
;
A
#
# COMPACT_ATOMS: atom_id res chain seq x y z
N MET A 1 3.19 -3.71 -17.80
CA MET A 1 2.73 -2.31 -17.60
C MET A 1 2.83 -1.50 -18.88
N GLU A 2 3.98 -1.44 -19.54
CA GLU A 2 4.24 -0.67 -20.76
C GLU A 2 3.18 -0.89 -21.85
N PHE A 3 2.90 -2.12 -22.25
CA PHE A 3 1.87 -2.44 -23.25
C PHE A 3 0.47 -1.87 -22.90
N ALA A 4 0.09 -1.97 -21.62
CA ALA A 4 -1.20 -1.45 -21.16
C ALA A 4 -1.27 0.08 -21.27
N ILE A 5 -0.19 0.76 -20.92
CA ILE A 5 -0.08 2.22 -20.95
C ILE A 5 0.05 2.72 -22.39
N ASP A 6 0.98 2.17 -23.16
CA ASP A 6 1.36 2.74 -24.45
C ASP A 6 0.47 2.28 -25.60
N MET A 7 0.02 1.03 -25.57
CA MET A 7 -0.79 0.46 -26.65
C MET A 7 -2.28 0.49 -26.34
N LEU A 8 -2.68 0.04 -25.14
CA LEU A 8 -4.10 -0.03 -24.77
C LEU A 8 -4.65 1.29 -24.20
N LYS A 9 -3.76 2.24 -23.88
CA LYS A 9 -4.13 3.56 -23.33
C LYS A 9 -5.06 3.45 -22.13
N VAL A 10 -4.74 2.53 -21.19
CA VAL A 10 -5.53 2.40 -19.97
C VAL A 10 -5.52 3.70 -19.18
N LYS A 11 -6.66 4.02 -18.56
CA LYS A 11 -6.82 5.25 -17.77
C LYS A 11 -6.61 5.03 -16.27
N HIS A 12 -6.66 3.78 -15.81
CA HIS A 12 -6.57 3.45 -14.40
C HIS A 12 -5.59 2.30 -14.18
N ILE A 13 -4.73 2.46 -13.17
CA ILE A 13 -3.87 1.41 -12.64
C ILE A 13 -4.26 1.22 -11.18
N MET A 14 -4.70 0.02 -10.82
CA MET A 14 -5.10 -0.32 -9.47
C MET A 14 -4.03 -1.19 -8.84
N VAL A 15 -3.37 -0.69 -7.80
CA VAL A 15 -2.46 -1.46 -6.95
C VAL A 15 -3.28 -2.02 -5.79
N VAL A 16 -3.50 -3.32 -5.81
CA VAL A 16 -4.42 -3.96 -4.85
C VAL A 16 -3.68 -4.98 -4.01
N GLY A 17 -3.68 -4.76 -2.69
CA GLY A 17 -3.31 -5.78 -1.70
C GLY A 17 -4.55 -6.45 -1.12
N HIS A 18 -4.36 -7.37 -0.18
CA HIS A 18 -5.46 -8.00 0.55
C HIS A 18 -5.12 -8.21 2.02
N TYR A 19 -6.12 -8.12 2.86
CA TYR A 19 -5.96 -8.50 4.28
C TYR A 19 -5.74 -10.00 4.45
N GLY A 20 -5.08 -10.39 5.55
CA GLY A 20 -4.77 -11.79 5.81
C GLY A 20 -3.66 -12.38 4.94
N CYS A 21 -2.84 -11.55 4.30
CA CYS A 21 -1.74 -11.99 3.45
C CYS A 21 -0.65 -12.71 4.26
N GLY A 22 -0.40 -13.99 3.92
CA GLY A 22 0.64 -14.80 4.58
C GLY A 22 2.05 -14.23 4.39
N GLY A 23 2.33 -13.63 3.23
CA GLY A 23 3.61 -12.96 2.95
C GLY A 23 3.82 -11.71 3.81
N VAL A 24 2.78 -10.90 4.00
CA VAL A 24 2.84 -9.73 4.89
C VAL A 24 3.03 -10.15 6.35
N ARG A 25 2.33 -11.20 6.80
CA ARG A 25 2.53 -11.76 8.13
C ARG A 25 3.95 -12.27 8.33
N ALA A 26 4.48 -13.05 7.38
CA ALA A 26 5.85 -13.53 7.43
C ALA A 26 6.89 -12.39 7.47
N ALA A 27 6.63 -11.32 6.71
CA ALA A 27 7.48 -10.13 6.74
C ALA A 27 7.41 -9.39 8.08
N MET A 28 6.22 -9.29 8.69
CA MET A 28 6.04 -8.64 10.00
C MET A 28 6.75 -9.40 11.10
N ASP A 29 6.57 -10.73 11.14
CA ASP A 29 7.10 -11.63 12.17
C ASP A 29 8.55 -12.07 11.91
N ASP A 30 9.16 -11.57 10.84
CA ASP A 30 10.54 -11.89 10.39
C ASP A 30 10.78 -13.40 10.20
N LEU A 31 9.76 -14.12 9.76
CA LEU A 31 9.84 -15.55 9.52
C LEU A 31 10.76 -15.88 8.35
N ARG A 32 11.43 -17.03 8.46
CA ARG A 32 12.18 -17.63 7.35
C ARG A 32 11.32 -18.71 6.69
N ILE A 33 10.94 -18.48 5.45
CA ILE A 33 10.05 -19.36 4.67
C ILE A 33 10.70 -19.82 3.34
N GLY A 34 12.02 -19.72 3.25
CA GLY A 34 12.80 -20.20 2.13
C GLY A 34 12.93 -19.18 1.00
N ILE A 35 12.83 -19.63 -0.25
CA ILE A 35 13.06 -18.77 -1.43
C ILE A 35 12.12 -17.55 -1.48
N VAL A 36 10.96 -17.65 -0.89
CA VAL A 36 9.96 -16.57 -0.80
C VAL A 36 10.51 -15.37 -0.02
N ASP A 37 11.47 -15.57 0.88
CA ASP A 37 12.11 -14.49 1.65
C ASP A 37 12.72 -13.41 0.75
N ASN A 38 13.18 -13.80 -0.43
CA ASN A 38 13.75 -12.87 -1.40
C ASN A 38 12.69 -11.92 -2.00
N TRP A 39 11.43 -12.37 -2.07
CA TRP A 39 10.31 -11.60 -2.61
C TRP A 39 9.69 -10.69 -1.54
N ILE A 40 9.49 -11.22 -0.34
CA ILE A 40 8.90 -10.44 0.75
C ILE A 40 9.88 -9.44 1.37
N ARG A 41 11.15 -9.42 0.91
CA ARG A 41 12.13 -8.43 1.34
C ARG A 41 11.63 -7.00 1.16
N HIS A 42 10.97 -6.71 0.03
CA HIS A 42 10.37 -5.39 -0.21
C HIS A 42 9.28 -5.03 0.80
N VAL A 43 8.52 -6.02 1.29
CA VAL A 43 7.55 -5.81 2.37
C VAL A 43 8.26 -5.56 3.69
N LYS A 44 9.40 -6.25 3.95
CA LYS A 44 10.24 -5.99 5.13
C LYS A 44 10.84 -4.58 5.11
N ASP A 45 11.19 -4.05 3.93
CA ASP A 45 11.67 -2.67 3.80
C ASP A 45 10.59 -1.67 4.21
N VAL A 46 9.34 -1.89 3.79
CA VAL A 46 8.18 -1.08 4.22
C VAL A 46 7.96 -1.20 5.73
N ARG A 47 7.98 -2.42 6.29
CA ARG A 47 7.91 -2.65 7.74
C ARG A 47 8.97 -1.84 8.47
N ASN A 48 10.23 -1.91 8.03
CA ASN A 48 11.35 -1.26 8.69
C ASN A 48 11.22 0.27 8.65
N ALA A 49 10.72 0.84 7.57
CA ALA A 49 10.46 2.28 7.46
C ALA A 49 9.37 2.78 8.44
N HIS A 50 8.50 1.88 8.92
CA HIS A 50 7.41 2.20 9.85
C HIS A 50 7.45 1.41 11.16
N LEU A 51 8.63 0.86 11.52
CA LEU A 51 8.77 -0.15 12.56
C LEU A 51 8.26 0.30 13.93
N GLU A 52 8.65 1.49 14.38
CA GLU A 52 8.24 2.04 15.69
C GLU A 52 6.72 2.18 15.78
N TRP A 53 6.10 2.73 14.74
CA TRP A 53 4.66 2.89 14.71
C TRP A 53 3.93 1.54 14.66
N LEU A 54 4.39 0.61 13.84
CA LEU A 54 3.81 -0.74 13.76
C LEU A 54 3.90 -1.48 15.11
N HIS A 55 5.02 -1.35 15.82
CA HIS A 55 5.19 -1.97 17.14
C HIS A 55 4.35 -1.30 18.22
N ALA A 56 3.97 -0.05 18.09
CA ALA A 56 3.04 0.63 18.99
C ALA A 56 1.59 0.12 18.85
N LEU A 57 1.25 -0.53 17.73
CA LEU A 57 -0.06 -1.17 17.55
C LEU A 57 -0.14 -2.48 18.34
N PRO A 58 -1.37 -2.89 18.76
CA PRO A 58 -1.59 -4.19 19.38
C PRO A 58 -1.06 -5.33 18.50
N GLU A 59 -0.48 -6.35 19.13
CA GLU A 59 -0.06 -7.55 18.41
C GLU A 59 -1.23 -8.26 17.73
N GLY A 60 -0.96 -8.90 16.59
CA GLY A 60 -1.94 -9.68 15.85
C GLY A 60 -2.56 -8.95 14.65
N PRO A 61 -3.86 -9.17 14.37
CA PRO A 61 -4.47 -8.75 13.10
C PRO A 61 -4.31 -7.27 12.77
N ALA A 62 -4.46 -6.38 13.75
CA ALA A 62 -4.36 -4.93 13.51
C ALA A 62 -2.98 -4.53 12.96
N ARG A 63 -1.91 -5.13 13.47
CA ARG A 63 -0.54 -4.87 13.04
C ARG A 63 -0.29 -5.41 11.62
N TYR A 64 -0.80 -6.60 11.32
CA TYR A 64 -0.70 -7.19 9.97
C TYR A 64 -1.49 -6.40 8.94
N ASP A 65 -2.72 -6.00 9.28
CA ASP A 65 -3.57 -5.21 8.40
C ASP A 65 -2.97 -3.83 8.11
N ALA A 66 -2.38 -3.19 9.12
CA ALA A 66 -1.66 -1.93 8.97
C ALA A 66 -0.47 -2.08 8.00
N LEU A 67 0.31 -3.15 8.10
CA LEU A 67 1.40 -3.41 7.17
C LEU A 67 0.90 -3.75 5.77
N CYS A 68 -0.24 -4.44 5.62
CA CYS A 68 -0.88 -4.64 4.31
C CYS A 68 -1.20 -3.30 3.64
N GLU A 69 -1.82 -2.38 4.36
CA GLU A 69 -2.18 -1.06 3.85
C GLU A 69 -0.92 -0.23 3.51
N LEU A 70 0.08 -0.18 4.40
CA LEU A 70 1.35 0.51 4.14
C LEU A 70 2.07 -0.05 2.91
N ASN A 71 2.07 -1.37 2.74
CA ASN A 71 2.69 -1.98 1.56
C ASN A 71 1.99 -1.56 0.27
N VAL A 72 0.65 -1.53 0.25
CA VAL A 72 -0.09 -1.04 -0.93
C VAL A 72 0.25 0.41 -1.23
N LEU A 73 0.27 1.28 -0.21
CA LEU A 73 0.64 2.68 -0.39
C LEU A 73 2.05 2.82 -0.99
N GLN A 74 3.01 2.07 -0.45
CA GLN A 74 4.39 2.08 -0.95
C GLN A 74 4.49 1.55 -2.38
N GLN A 75 3.78 0.47 -2.72
CA GLN A 75 3.81 -0.07 -4.08
C GLN A 75 3.08 0.87 -5.06
N SER A 76 2.01 1.55 -4.64
CA SER A 76 1.36 2.60 -5.45
C SER A 76 2.33 3.76 -5.72
N PHE A 77 3.05 4.20 -4.71
CA PHE A 77 4.11 5.19 -4.85
C PHE A 77 5.19 4.72 -5.86
N ASN A 78 5.66 3.47 -5.73
CA ASN A 78 6.67 2.90 -6.62
C ASN A 78 6.17 2.82 -8.07
N VAL A 79 4.90 2.47 -8.30
CA VAL A 79 4.30 2.48 -9.65
C VAL A 79 4.32 3.89 -10.25
N CYS A 80 3.97 4.92 -9.47
CA CYS A 80 4.02 6.31 -9.90
C CYS A 80 5.45 6.77 -10.25
N GLN A 81 6.48 6.16 -9.66
CA GLN A 81 7.89 6.48 -9.92
C GLN A 81 8.44 5.78 -11.17
N THR A 82 7.69 4.87 -11.79
CA THR A 82 8.15 4.22 -13.01
C THR A 82 8.20 5.20 -14.19
N THR A 83 9.21 5.06 -15.04
CA THR A 83 9.34 5.89 -16.25
C THR A 83 8.13 5.79 -17.15
N MET A 84 7.52 4.60 -17.25
CA MET A 84 6.33 4.36 -18.06
C MET A 84 5.14 5.25 -17.64
N VAL A 85 4.89 5.39 -16.34
CA VAL A 85 3.81 6.25 -15.82
C VAL A 85 4.19 7.72 -15.94
N GLN A 86 5.40 8.08 -15.57
CA GLN A 86 5.87 9.48 -15.63
C GLN A 86 5.91 10.01 -17.06
N ASP A 87 6.40 9.22 -18.02
CA ASP A 87 6.43 9.59 -19.44
C ASP A 87 5.01 9.72 -20.01
N ALA A 88 4.06 8.88 -19.55
CA ALA A 88 2.67 9.00 -19.93
C ALA A 88 2.07 10.33 -19.46
N TRP A 89 2.28 10.70 -18.20
CA TRP A 89 1.86 12.01 -17.68
C TRP A 89 2.54 13.18 -18.41
N ALA A 90 3.85 13.07 -18.68
CA ALA A 90 4.60 14.10 -19.38
C ALA A 90 4.07 14.39 -20.79
N ARG A 91 3.53 13.37 -21.49
CA ARG A 91 2.88 13.53 -22.80
C ARG A 91 1.38 13.86 -22.73
N GLY A 92 0.86 14.14 -21.52
CA GLY A 92 -0.55 14.52 -21.32
C GLY A 92 -1.53 13.35 -21.37
N GLN A 93 -1.07 12.11 -21.23
CA GLN A 93 -1.95 10.95 -21.17
C GLN A 93 -2.61 10.85 -19.79
N GLU A 94 -3.95 10.74 -19.80
CA GLU A 94 -4.72 10.53 -18.56
C GLU A 94 -4.44 9.14 -17.98
N ILE A 95 -3.80 9.08 -16.83
CA ILE A 95 -3.62 7.86 -16.03
C ILE A 95 -3.78 8.21 -14.56
N VAL A 96 -4.60 7.43 -13.87
CA VAL A 96 -4.76 7.52 -12.41
C VAL A 96 -4.24 6.23 -11.78
N VAL A 97 -3.32 6.36 -10.82
CA VAL A 97 -2.81 5.23 -10.03
C VAL A 97 -3.54 5.23 -8.68
N HIS A 98 -4.17 4.10 -8.35
CA HIS A 98 -4.95 3.92 -7.12
C HIS A 98 -4.30 2.90 -6.19
N GLY A 99 -4.39 3.14 -4.88
CA GLY A 99 -3.99 2.19 -3.83
C GLY A 99 -5.22 1.65 -3.09
N TRP A 100 -5.51 0.35 -3.23
CA TRP A 100 -6.69 -0.30 -2.65
C TRP A 100 -6.32 -1.58 -1.88
N VAL A 101 -7.14 -1.96 -0.90
CA VAL A 101 -7.02 -3.24 -0.20
C VAL A 101 -8.32 -4.02 -0.30
N TYR A 102 -8.21 -5.30 -0.62
CA TYR A 102 -9.32 -6.23 -0.71
C TYR A 102 -9.51 -7.01 0.59
N GLY A 103 -10.73 -7.02 1.10
CA GLY A 103 -11.13 -7.82 2.23
C GLY A 103 -11.62 -9.19 1.79
N ILE A 104 -10.78 -10.24 1.91
CA ILE A 104 -11.14 -11.61 1.51
C ILE A 104 -12.38 -12.11 2.25
N GLN A 105 -12.56 -11.70 3.51
CA GLN A 105 -13.65 -12.17 4.36
C GLN A 105 -15.02 -11.59 4.00
N ASN A 106 -15.05 -10.36 3.46
CA ASN A 106 -16.28 -9.64 3.16
C ASN A 106 -16.48 -9.29 1.69
N GLY A 107 -15.47 -9.56 0.85
CA GLY A 107 -15.52 -9.29 -0.59
C GLY A 107 -15.47 -7.81 -0.98
N LEU A 108 -15.10 -6.91 -0.06
CA LEU A 108 -15.13 -5.47 -0.29
C LEU A 108 -13.73 -4.91 -0.57
N ILE A 109 -13.71 -3.89 -1.43
CA ILE A 109 -12.54 -3.05 -1.66
C ILE A 109 -12.57 -1.86 -0.70
N LYS A 110 -11.43 -1.59 -0.05
CA LYS A 110 -11.17 -0.39 0.72
C LYS A 110 -10.22 0.51 -0.06
N ASP A 111 -10.67 1.71 -0.37
CA ASP A 111 -9.83 2.76 -0.93
C ASP A 111 -8.95 3.37 0.18
N LEU A 112 -7.63 3.35 -0.04
CA LEU A 112 -6.66 3.92 0.89
C LEU A 112 -6.45 5.43 0.72
N ARG A 113 -7.25 6.07 -0.14
CA ARG A 113 -7.19 7.51 -0.43
C ARG A 113 -5.86 7.94 -1.05
N MET A 114 -5.21 7.03 -1.75
CA MET A 114 -4.07 7.29 -2.59
C MET A 114 -4.49 7.15 -4.05
N SER A 115 -4.84 8.29 -4.67
CA SER A 115 -5.07 8.40 -6.11
C SER A 115 -4.17 9.50 -6.64
N VAL A 116 -3.36 9.18 -7.66
CA VAL A 116 -2.32 10.06 -8.21
C VAL A 116 -2.50 10.19 -9.72
N GLU A 117 -2.57 11.43 -10.21
CA GLU A 117 -2.82 11.77 -11.61
C GLU A 117 -1.65 12.50 -12.28
N CYS A 118 -0.67 12.95 -11.51
CA CYS A 118 0.50 13.68 -12.02
C CYS A 118 1.70 13.53 -11.07
N ILE A 119 2.88 13.89 -11.59
CA ILE A 119 4.15 13.77 -10.85
C ILE A 119 4.14 14.58 -9.55
N GLN A 120 3.57 15.80 -9.57
CA GLN A 120 3.56 16.71 -8.44
C GLN A 120 2.76 16.19 -7.24
N ASP A 121 1.78 15.33 -7.50
CA ASP A 121 0.89 14.79 -6.47
C ASP A 121 1.42 13.53 -5.80
N ILE A 122 2.49 12.91 -6.31
CA ILE A 122 2.99 11.62 -5.81
C ILE A 122 3.30 11.69 -4.32
N VAL A 123 4.19 12.59 -3.91
CA VAL A 123 4.64 12.71 -2.52
C VAL A 123 3.49 13.19 -1.61
N PRO A 124 2.78 14.28 -1.95
CA PRO A 124 1.67 14.74 -1.11
C PRO A 124 0.54 13.71 -0.93
N ALA A 125 0.21 12.93 -1.96
CA ALA A 125 -0.81 11.89 -1.87
C ALA A 125 -0.37 10.74 -0.94
N TYR A 126 0.89 10.31 -1.07
CA TYR A 126 1.47 9.27 -0.20
C TYR A 126 1.48 9.70 1.26
N GLU A 127 2.00 10.90 1.56
CA GLU A 127 2.08 11.42 2.93
C GLU A 127 0.69 11.56 3.57
N ARG A 128 -0.28 12.10 2.84
CA ARG A 128 -1.68 12.20 3.30
C ARG A 128 -2.28 10.83 3.59
N ALA A 129 -2.08 9.86 2.70
CA ALA A 129 -2.63 8.52 2.86
C ALA A 129 -2.01 7.80 4.08
N VAL A 130 -0.70 7.92 4.30
CA VAL A 130 -0.02 7.38 5.49
C VAL A 130 -0.51 8.06 6.77
N ALA A 131 -0.68 9.38 6.78
CA ALA A 131 -1.20 10.11 7.93
C ALA A 131 -2.62 9.66 8.29
N GLN A 132 -3.52 9.58 7.31
CA GLN A 132 -4.90 9.10 7.51
C GLN A 132 -4.96 7.64 7.97
N LEU A 133 -4.07 6.79 7.47
CA LEU A 133 -3.93 5.42 7.94
C LEU A 133 -3.60 5.40 9.44
N ARG A 134 -2.57 6.14 9.85
CA ARG A 134 -2.16 6.22 11.25
C ARG A 134 -3.26 6.74 12.16
N GLU A 135 -4.00 7.76 11.74
CA GLU A 135 -5.13 8.32 12.48
C GLU A 135 -6.25 7.30 12.69
N ARG A 136 -6.62 6.54 11.64
CA ARG A 136 -7.63 5.48 11.76
C ARG A 136 -7.26 4.41 12.78
N TYR A 137 -6.00 3.99 12.80
CA TYR A 137 -5.55 2.98 13.76
C TYR A 137 -5.45 3.53 15.18
N ALA A 138 -5.08 4.79 15.37
CA ALA A 138 -5.08 5.46 16.67
C ALA A 138 -6.50 5.55 17.26
N THR A 139 -7.48 5.96 16.46
CA THR A 139 -8.90 6.06 16.86
C THR A 139 -9.49 4.69 17.22
N ASN A 140 -9.19 3.66 16.43
CA ASN A 140 -9.66 2.29 16.71
C ASN A 140 -9.00 1.69 17.98
N ALA A 141 -7.75 2.01 18.25
CA ALA A 141 -7.05 1.58 19.47
C ALA A 141 -7.66 2.26 20.70
N ALA A 142 -7.97 3.55 20.62
CA ALA A 142 -8.63 4.29 21.72
C ALA A 142 -10.03 3.73 22.01
N TYR A 143 -10.79 3.34 20.99
CA TYR A 143 -12.14 2.75 21.18
C TYR A 143 -12.09 1.38 21.87
N ARG A 144 -11.07 0.56 21.58
CA ARG A 144 -10.88 -0.77 22.20
C ARG A 144 -10.33 -0.72 23.63
N SER A 145 -9.68 0.37 24.03
CA SER A 145 -9.17 0.54 25.41
C SER A 145 -10.24 1.02 26.39
N VAL A 146 -11.44 1.35 25.92
CA VAL A 146 -12.59 1.81 26.73
C VAL A 146 -13.62 0.69 26.96
N LEU A 147 -13.46 -0.47 26.31
CA LEU A 147 -14.26 -1.69 26.53
C LEU A 147 -13.47 -2.74 27.33
#